data_bddb83311bf90c83d8bc675fe22ec916
#
_entry.id   bddb83311bf90c83d8bc675fe22ec916
#
_cell.length_a   1.000
_cell.length_b   1.000
_cell.length_c   1.000
_cell.angle_alpha   90.00
_cell.angle_beta   90.00
_cell.angle_gamma   90.00
#
_symmetry.space_group_name_H-M   'P 1'
#
loop_
_entity.id
_entity.type
_entity.pdbx_description
1 polymer ?
#
loop_
_entity_poly.entity_id
_entity_poly.type
_entity_poly.pdbx_seq_one_letter_code
_entity_poly.pdbx_strand_id
1 'polypeptide(L)'
;MPLLKLESTVVLTDDRRQALLASLSKILAETTGKPEDYVMITANQAAMLMAGKPGDAAFVDIRGIGGLSGDVNRQLSQKLCRLLNESLGVPQNRIYLNFTEIEASNWSWQGNTFG
;
A
#
# COMPACT_ATOMS: atom_id res chain seq x y z
N MET A 1 -13.08 -3.32 2.23
CA MET A 1 -12.09 -3.24 3.32
C MET A 1 -10.69 -3.31 2.76
N PRO A 2 -10.11 -2.22 2.30
CA PRO A 2 -8.73 -2.28 1.83
C PRO A 2 -7.73 -1.97 2.94
N LEU A 3 -6.66 -2.74 2.93
CA LEU A 3 -5.49 -2.53 3.77
C LEU A 3 -4.28 -2.37 2.85
N LEU A 4 -3.45 -1.38 3.11
CA LEU A 4 -2.17 -1.20 2.43
C LEU A 4 -1.07 -1.14 3.48
N LYS A 5 -0.09 -2.04 3.37
CA LYS A 5 1.09 -2.07 4.21
C LYS A 5 2.29 -1.66 3.37
N LEU A 6 2.95 -0.57 3.77
CA LEU A 6 4.16 -0.11 3.13
C LEU A 6 5.35 -0.39 4.01
N GLU A 7 6.37 -1.02 3.44
CA GLU A 7 7.70 -1.11 4.03
C GLU A 7 8.68 -0.42 3.08
N SER A 8 9.57 0.41 3.62
CA SER A 8 10.55 1.11 2.81
C SER A 8 11.84 1.32 3.59
N THR A 9 12.93 1.43 2.88
CA THR A 9 14.24 1.72 3.47
C THR A 9 14.37 3.18 3.90
N VAL A 10 13.48 4.05 3.43
CA VAL A 10 13.59 5.50 3.64
C VAL A 10 13.02 5.89 5.00
N VAL A 11 13.80 6.67 5.76
CA VAL A 11 13.36 7.23 7.03
C VAL A 11 12.63 8.54 6.75
N LEU A 12 11.43 8.69 7.32
CA LEU A 12 10.61 9.88 7.14
C LEU A 12 10.47 10.64 8.47
N THR A 13 10.43 11.98 8.36
CA THR A 13 9.96 12.82 9.47
C THR A 13 8.47 12.53 9.72
N ASP A 14 7.98 12.89 10.90
CA ASP A 14 6.57 12.68 11.24
C ASP A 14 5.63 13.38 10.27
N ASP A 15 5.94 14.62 9.88
CA ASP A 15 5.11 15.38 8.94
C ASP A 15 5.05 14.71 7.56
N ARG A 16 6.20 14.28 7.06
CA ARG A 16 6.26 13.59 5.77
C ARG A 16 5.54 12.25 5.80
N ARG A 17 5.67 11.54 6.91
CA ARG A 17 4.96 10.26 7.10
C ARG A 17 3.45 10.46 7.08
N GLN A 18 2.95 11.46 7.81
CA GLN A 18 1.51 11.76 7.83
C GLN A 18 1.00 12.14 6.45
N ALA A 19 1.73 12.95 5.70
CA ALA A 19 1.36 13.33 4.34
C ALA A 19 1.33 12.10 3.41
N LEU A 20 2.29 11.19 3.55
CA LEU A 20 2.34 9.97 2.75
C LEU A 20 1.17 9.04 3.09
N LEU A 21 0.88 8.84 4.37
CA LEU A 21 -0.27 8.02 4.79
C LEU A 21 -1.58 8.56 4.21
N ALA A 22 -1.78 9.87 4.24
CA ALA A 22 -2.98 10.50 3.69
C ALA A 22 -3.08 10.28 2.17
N SER A 23 -1.97 10.45 1.44
CA SER A 23 -1.95 10.23 -0.02
C SER A 23 -2.23 8.77 -0.38
N LEU A 24 -1.64 7.84 0.35
CA LEU A 24 -1.86 6.40 0.14
C LEU A 24 -3.31 6.01 0.38
N SER A 25 -3.90 6.52 1.45
CA SER A 25 -5.30 6.25 1.80
C SER A 25 -6.24 6.72 0.69
N LYS A 26 -6.02 7.94 0.20
CA LYS A 26 -6.84 8.52 -0.85
C LYS A 26 -6.72 7.74 -2.16
N ILE A 27 -5.52 7.40 -2.58
CA ILE A 27 -5.29 6.63 -3.80
C ILE A 27 -5.97 5.26 -3.71
N LEU A 28 -5.83 4.58 -2.57
CA LEU A 28 -6.41 3.26 -2.39
C LEU A 28 -7.94 3.31 -2.44
N ALA A 29 -8.54 4.26 -1.72
CA ALA A 29 -9.99 4.43 -1.70
C ALA A 29 -10.54 4.76 -3.10
N GLU A 30 -9.97 5.74 -3.77
CA GLU A 30 -10.44 6.19 -5.08
C GLU A 30 -10.28 5.10 -6.15
N THR A 31 -9.15 4.40 -6.15
CA THR A 31 -8.86 3.42 -7.21
C THR A 31 -9.65 2.13 -7.02
N THR A 32 -9.85 1.68 -5.78
CA THR A 32 -10.65 0.48 -5.50
C THR A 32 -12.15 0.75 -5.50
N GLY A 33 -12.57 2.02 -5.41
CA GLY A 33 -13.97 2.40 -5.26
C GLY A 33 -14.54 2.11 -3.88
N LYS A 34 -13.70 1.86 -2.89
CA LYS A 34 -14.13 1.58 -1.52
C LYS A 34 -14.16 2.87 -0.68
N PRO A 35 -15.10 2.97 0.29
CA PRO A 35 -15.13 4.14 1.17
C PRO A 35 -13.84 4.28 1.98
N GLU A 36 -13.31 5.49 2.05
CA GLU A 36 -12.08 5.74 2.81
C GLU A 36 -12.25 5.45 4.30
N ASP A 37 -13.48 5.48 4.81
CA ASP A 37 -13.80 5.14 6.21
C ASP A 37 -13.31 3.74 6.61
N TYR A 38 -13.12 2.85 5.65
CA TYR A 38 -12.68 1.46 5.92
C TYR A 38 -11.24 1.20 5.51
N VAL A 39 -10.52 2.21 5.02
CA VAL A 39 -9.14 2.06 4.57
C VAL A 39 -8.19 2.13 5.74
N MET A 40 -7.29 1.15 5.83
CA MET A 40 -6.19 1.18 6.79
C MET A 40 -4.87 1.21 6.04
N ILE A 41 -3.99 2.12 6.44
CA ILE A 41 -2.65 2.25 5.88
C ILE A 41 -1.63 2.10 7.01
N THR A 42 -0.61 1.27 6.79
CA THR A 42 0.55 1.22 7.68
C THR A 42 1.80 1.53 6.88
N ALA A 43 2.75 2.20 7.52
CA ALA A 43 4.04 2.51 6.90
C ALA A 43 5.15 2.31 7.93
N ASN A 44 6.10 1.44 7.59
CA ASN A 44 7.22 1.10 8.46
C ASN A 44 8.52 1.17 7.67
N GLN A 45 9.60 1.54 8.37
CA GLN A 45 10.94 1.39 7.84
C GLN A 45 11.39 -0.05 7.99
N ALA A 46 12.04 -0.57 6.95
CA ALA A 46 12.59 -1.93 6.96
C ALA A 46 13.95 -1.96 6.26
N ALA A 47 14.83 -2.82 6.72
CA ALA A 47 16.05 -3.12 6.00
C ALA A 47 15.68 -4.02 4.81
N MET A 48 16.19 -3.69 3.63
CA MET A 48 15.84 -4.40 2.39
C MET A 48 17.06 -4.69 1.54
N LEU A 49 16.99 -5.79 0.82
CA LEU A 49 17.91 -6.16 -0.23
C LEU A 49 17.08 -6.59 -1.43
N MET A 50 17.38 -6.08 -2.60
CA MET A 50 16.69 -6.45 -3.83
C MET A 50 17.69 -6.76 -4.92
N ALA A 51 17.47 -7.84 -5.66
CA ALA A 51 18.40 -8.33 -6.68
C ALA A 51 19.82 -8.56 -6.15
N GLY A 52 19.93 -8.88 -4.85
CA GLY A 52 21.22 -9.05 -4.18
C GLY A 52 22.00 -7.77 -3.96
N LYS A 53 21.34 -6.60 -4.08
CA LYS A 53 22.01 -5.30 -4.01
C LYS A 53 21.38 -4.40 -2.94
N PRO A 54 22.20 -3.67 -2.17
CA PRO A 54 21.69 -2.63 -1.27
C PRO A 54 21.17 -1.43 -2.07
N GLY A 55 20.53 -0.51 -1.39
CA GLY A 55 19.97 0.70 -1.98
C GLY A 55 18.51 0.84 -1.60
N ASP A 56 17.92 2.00 -1.89
CA ASP A 56 16.55 2.26 -1.52
C ASP A 56 15.59 1.35 -2.27
N ALA A 57 14.63 0.81 -1.52
CA ALA A 57 13.61 -0.10 -2.04
C ALA A 57 12.32 0.05 -1.21
N ALA A 58 11.23 -0.46 -1.75
CA ALA A 58 9.94 -0.47 -1.07
C ALA A 58 9.14 -1.71 -1.45
N PHE A 59 8.32 -2.16 -0.51
CA PHE A 59 7.36 -3.24 -0.71
C PHE A 59 5.99 -2.78 -0.24
N VAL A 60 4.97 -3.00 -1.08
CA VAL A 60 3.59 -2.64 -0.78
C VAL A 60 2.73 -3.91 -0.83
N ASP A 61 2.08 -4.23 0.29
CA ASP A 61 1.18 -5.37 0.40
C ASP A 61 -0.25 -4.83 0.53
N ILE A 62 -1.10 -5.13 -0.46
CA ILE A 62 -2.48 -4.65 -0.53
C ILE A 62 -3.41 -5.83 -0.39
N ARG A 63 -4.35 -5.72 0.56
CA ARG A 63 -5.37 -6.74 0.81
C ARG A 63 -6.74 -6.11 0.80
N GLY A 64 -7.73 -6.83 0.27
CA GLY A 64 -9.09 -6.30 0.23
C GLY A 64 -10.15 -7.38 0.09
N ILE A 65 -11.36 -7.03 0.53
CA ILE A 65 -12.56 -7.82 0.28
C ILE A 65 -13.24 -7.19 -0.91
N GLY A 66 -13.05 -7.78 -2.11
CA GLY A 66 -13.50 -7.16 -3.35
C GLY A 66 -12.71 -5.91 -3.71
N GLY A 67 -13.03 -5.33 -4.84
CA GLY A 67 -12.41 -4.09 -5.32
C GLY A 67 -11.05 -4.26 -5.98
N LEU A 68 -10.48 -5.46 -5.98
CA LEU A 68 -9.24 -5.77 -6.69
C LEU A 68 -9.56 -6.53 -7.98
N SER A 69 -8.86 -6.18 -9.04
CA SER A 69 -8.98 -6.83 -10.34
C SER A 69 -7.68 -6.59 -11.11
N GLY A 70 -7.50 -7.22 -12.26
CA GLY A 70 -6.34 -6.95 -13.09
C GLY A 70 -6.18 -5.47 -13.44
N ASP A 71 -7.28 -4.81 -13.80
CA ASP A 71 -7.26 -3.39 -14.16
C ASP A 71 -6.98 -2.50 -12.95
N VAL A 72 -7.64 -2.73 -11.81
CA VAL A 72 -7.44 -1.96 -10.59
C VAL A 72 -6.01 -2.14 -10.09
N ASN A 73 -5.52 -3.37 -10.07
CA ASN A 73 -4.15 -3.67 -9.62
C ASN A 73 -3.10 -2.96 -10.49
N ARG A 74 -3.35 -2.89 -11.81
CA ARG A 74 -2.46 -2.17 -12.74
C ARG A 74 -2.46 -0.67 -12.44
N GLN A 75 -3.65 -0.09 -12.21
CA GLN A 75 -3.77 1.33 -11.87
C GLN A 75 -3.11 1.65 -10.54
N LEU A 76 -3.31 0.80 -9.53
CA LEU A 76 -2.66 0.95 -8.23
C LEU A 76 -1.15 0.89 -8.38
N SER A 77 -0.64 -0.07 -9.15
CA SER A 77 0.80 -0.21 -9.38
C SER A 77 1.39 1.05 -9.97
N GLN A 78 0.74 1.62 -11.00
CA GLN A 78 1.21 2.84 -11.65
C GLN A 78 1.19 4.04 -10.70
N LYS A 79 0.08 4.25 -10.01
CA LYS A 79 -0.09 5.40 -9.12
C LYS A 79 0.83 5.33 -7.90
N LEU A 80 0.94 4.14 -7.29
CA LEU A 80 1.74 3.96 -6.10
C LEU A 80 3.24 4.01 -6.39
N CYS A 81 3.69 3.40 -7.48
CA CYS A 81 5.10 3.51 -7.88
C CYS A 81 5.49 4.95 -8.16
N ARG A 82 4.62 5.73 -8.82
CA ARG A 82 4.88 7.15 -9.05
C ARG A 82 4.96 7.92 -7.75
N LEU A 83 3.98 7.72 -6.85
CA LEU A 83 3.96 8.40 -5.56
C LEU A 83 5.21 8.09 -4.74
N LEU A 84 5.59 6.82 -4.64
CA LEU A 84 6.76 6.42 -3.86
C LEU A 84 8.06 6.93 -4.45
N ASN A 85 8.15 6.97 -5.78
CA ASN A 85 9.31 7.58 -6.45
C ASN A 85 9.40 9.08 -6.16
N GLU A 86 8.29 9.80 -6.30
CA GLU A 86 8.26 11.25 -6.08
C GLU A 86 8.45 11.62 -4.61
N SER A 87 7.81 10.87 -3.70
CA SER A 87 7.79 11.20 -2.27
C SER A 87 9.02 10.67 -1.52
N LEU A 88 9.53 9.51 -1.89
CA LEU A 88 10.62 8.83 -1.18
C LEU A 88 11.91 8.76 -1.98
N GLY A 89 11.87 9.05 -3.27
CA GLY A 89 13.03 8.89 -4.13
C GLY A 89 13.39 7.44 -4.44
N VAL A 90 12.51 6.49 -4.15
CA VAL A 90 12.78 5.07 -4.45
C VAL A 90 12.64 4.84 -5.94
N PRO A 91 13.65 4.26 -6.61
CA PRO A 91 13.52 3.92 -8.03
C PRO A 91 12.37 2.94 -8.26
N GLN A 92 11.60 3.14 -9.32
CA GLN A 92 10.41 2.30 -9.56
C GLN A 92 10.77 0.83 -9.80
N ASN A 93 11.96 0.55 -10.32
CA ASN A 93 12.43 -0.83 -10.51
C ASN A 93 12.87 -1.50 -9.20
N ARG A 94 12.76 -0.81 -8.07
CA ARG A 94 13.06 -1.34 -6.74
C ARG A 94 11.82 -1.32 -5.84
N ILE A 95 10.64 -1.36 -6.44
CA ILE A 95 9.35 -1.38 -5.74
C ILE A 95 8.59 -2.62 -6.19
N TYR A 96 8.25 -3.49 -5.22
CA TYR A 96 7.31 -4.58 -5.45
C TYR A 96 5.97 -4.26 -4.82
N LEU A 97 4.91 -4.63 -5.49
CA LEU A 97 3.55 -4.61 -4.94
C LEU A 97 2.96 -6.01 -5.03
N ASN A 98 2.13 -6.35 -4.06
CA ASN A 98 1.42 -7.62 -4.00
C ASN A 98 -0.04 -7.35 -3.67
N PHE A 99 -0.96 -8.10 -4.29
CA PHE A 99 -2.40 -7.91 -4.14
C PHE A 99 -3.05 -9.22 -3.73
N THR A 100 -3.85 -9.19 -2.66
CA THR A 100 -4.51 -10.39 -2.16
C THR A 100 -5.98 -10.10 -1.91
N GLU A 101 -6.86 -10.86 -2.57
CA GLU A 101 -8.29 -10.90 -2.25
C GLU A 101 -8.49 -11.72 -0.99
N ILE A 102 -9.28 -11.18 -0.06
CA ILE A 102 -9.59 -11.83 1.22
C ILE A 102 -11.09 -12.14 1.24
N GLU A 103 -11.43 -13.36 1.64
CA GLU A 103 -12.82 -13.74 1.88
C GLU A 103 -13.40 -12.92 3.03
N ALA A 104 -14.66 -12.50 2.91
CA ALA A 104 -15.32 -11.69 3.92
C ALA A 104 -15.32 -12.37 5.29
N SER A 105 -15.43 -13.70 5.33
CA SER A 105 -15.40 -14.46 6.57
C SER A 105 -14.02 -14.48 7.24
N ASN A 106 -12.98 -14.06 6.55
CA ASN A 106 -11.60 -14.07 7.04
C ASN A 106 -11.14 -12.67 7.48
N TRP A 107 -12.06 -11.72 7.59
CA TRP A 107 -11.74 -10.36 8.02
C TRP A 107 -12.77 -9.88 9.02
N SER A 108 -12.32 -9.31 10.11
CA SER A 108 -13.23 -8.82 11.15
C SER A 108 -13.00 -7.34 11.46
N TRP A 109 -14.08 -6.72 11.93
CA TRP A 109 -14.11 -5.34 12.36
C TRP A 109 -15.10 -5.21 13.50
N GLN A 110 -14.75 -4.47 14.54
CA GLN A 110 -15.56 -4.32 15.75
C GLN A 110 -16.02 -5.66 16.36
N GLY A 111 -15.16 -6.66 16.28
CA GLY A 111 -15.44 -7.96 16.86
C GLY A 111 -16.32 -8.89 16.04
N ASN A 112 -16.72 -8.48 14.83
CA ASN A 112 -17.54 -9.30 13.93
C ASN A 112 -16.86 -9.47 12.58
N THR A 113 -17.00 -10.63 11.97
CA THR A 113 -16.53 -10.85 10.61
C THR A 113 -17.48 -10.19 9.60
N PHE A 114 -16.97 -9.92 8.41
CA PHE A 114 -17.77 -9.31 7.34
C PHE A 114 -18.64 -10.31 6.58
N GLY A 115 -18.46 -11.58 6.82
CA GLY A 115 -19.26 -12.61 6.19
C GLY A 115 -19.59 -13.77 7.07
#